data_08a56c8e4d47b8a199f8a5bf427c0856
#
_entry.id   08a56c8e4d47b8a199f8a5bf427c0856
#
_cell.length_a   1.000
_cell.length_b   1.000
_cell.length_c   1.000
_cell.angle_alpha   90.00
_cell.angle_beta   90.00
_cell.angle_gamma   90.00
#
_symmetry.space_group_name_H-M   'P 1'
#
loop_
_entity.id
_entity.type
_entity.pdbx_description
1 polymer ?
#
loop_
_entity_poly.entity_id
_entity_poly.type
_entity_poly.pdbx_seq_one_letter_code
_entity_poly.pdbx_strand_id
1 'polypeptide(L)'
;ITQNIDELHKQAGSKNILELHGSLFRVRCTKCGEETENRDSPICESLRGKGAPDPDATSTRIPTENLPKCKTCQGLLRPAVVWFGEGLDQRILEQTYKEMEECDLCLIVGTSSVVYPAAMFAPQIAERGVPVAEQ
;
A
#
# COMPACT_ATOMS: atom_id res chain seq x y z
N ILE A 1 -10.68 -0.61 6.32
CA ILE A 1 -10.08 -0.11 5.08
C ILE A 1 -8.99 0.88 5.47
N THR A 2 -7.79 0.76 4.91
CA THR A 2 -6.69 1.69 5.17
C THR A 2 -5.98 2.10 3.87
N GLN A 3 -5.52 3.33 3.84
CA GLN A 3 -4.64 3.85 2.79
C GLN A 3 -3.16 3.71 3.15
N ASN A 4 -2.86 3.37 4.41
CA ASN A 4 -1.50 3.19 4.89
C ASN A 4 -0.89 1.87 4.37
N ILE A 5 0.43 1.91 4.17
CA ILE A 5 1.23 0.81 3.62
C ILE A 5 2.19 0.19 4.67
N ASP A 6 2.09 0.64 5.92
CA ASP A 6 3.02 0.36 7.03
C ASP A 6 2.67 -0.89 7.85
N GLU A 7 1.53 -1.53 7.58
CA GLU A 7 0.99 -2.69 8.30
C GLU A 7 0.80 -2.48 9.82
N LEU A 8 0.73 -1.24 10.32
CA LEU A 8 0.54 -0.98 11.76
C LEU A 8 -0.76 -1.59 12.29
N HIS A 9 -1.84 -1.63 11.49
CA HIS A 9 -3.08 -2.31 11.87
C HIS A 9 -2.87 -3.81 12.11
N LYS A 10 -2.08 -4.48 11.25
CA LYS A 10 -1.73 -5.91 11.43
C LYS A 10 -0.91 -6.11 12.70
N GLN A 11 0.08 -5.24 12.95
CA GLN A 11 0.91 -5.28 14.14
C GLN A 11 0.09 -5.06 15.42
N ALA A 12 -0.96 -4.22 15.35
CA ALA A 12 -1.91 -4.00 16.44
C ALA A 12 -2.91 -5.15 16.63
N GLY A 13 -2.86 -6.20 15.80
CA GLY A 13 -3.72 -7.38 15.91
C GLY A 13 -5.06 -7.27 15.18
N SER A 14 -5.28 -6.25 14.36
CA SER A 14 -6.46 -6.18 13.49
C SER A 14 -6.46 -7.34 12.49
N LYS A 15 -7.63 -7.97 12.28
CA LYS A 15 -7.76 -9.16 11.42
C LYS A 15 -8.33 -8.83 10.04
N ASN A 16 -9.37 -8.00 10.01
CA ASN A 16 -10.07 -7.64 8.76
C ASN A 16 -9.52 -6.30 8.28
N ILE A 17 -8.53 -6.34 7.38
CA ILE A 17 -7.85 -5.15 6.89
C ILE A 17 -7.84 -5.19 5.36
N LEU A 18 -8.33 -4.13 4.73
CA LEU A 18 -8.21 -3.90 3.29
C LEU A 18 -7.18 -2.79 3.07
N GLU A 19 -6.01 -3.16 2.58
CA GLU A 19 -4.88 -2.25 2.29
C GLU A 19 -5.00 -1.73 0.86
N LEU A 20 -5.67 -0.58 0.66
CA LEU A 20 -5.96 -0.02 -0.66
C LEU A 20 -4.72 0.24 -1.50
N HIS A 21 -3.65 0.67 -0.86
CA HIS A 21 -2.42 1.06 -1.54
C HIS A 21 -1.29 0.03 -1.41
N GLY A 22 -1.63 -1.21 -1.05
CA GLY A 22 -0.66 -2.28 -0.88
C GLY A 22 0.13 -2.22 0.42
N SER A 23 1.35 -2.76 0.41
CA SER A 23 2.20 -2.85 1.61
C SER A 23 3.68 -2.72 1.26
N LEU A 24 4.45 -2.04 2.12
CA LEU A 24 5.92 -1.99 2.06
C LEU A 24 6.57 -3.35 2.36
N PHE A 25 5.87 -4.25 3.04
CA PHE A 25 6.37 -5.57 3.42
C PHE A 25 6.06 -6.67 2.41
N ARG A 26 5.60 -6.27 1.23
CA ARG A 26 5.49 -7.13 0.05
C ARG A 26 6.26 -6.53 -1.11
N VAL A 27 6.82 -7.39 -1.94
CA VAL A 27 7.48 -7.00 -3.18
C VAL A 27 6.77 -7.61 -4.36
N ARG A 28 6.76 -6.90 -5.47
CA ARG A 28 6.21 -7.36 -6.74
C ARG A 28 7.29 -7.35 -7.82
N CYS A 29 7.36 -8.45 -8.57
CA CYS A 29 8.23 -8.53 -9.73
C CYS A 29 7.70 -7.67 -10.88
N THR A 30 8.55 -6.82 -11.44
CA THR A 30 8.19 -5.96 -12.57
C THR A 30 8.03 -6.71 -13.90
N LYS A 31 8.52 -7.99 -13.96
CA LYS A 31 8.51 -8.81 -15.17
C LYS A 31 7.38 -9.84 -15.16
N CYS A 32 7.25 -10.64 -14.09
CA CYS A 32 6.26 -11.72 -14.02
C CYS A 32 5.06 -11.39 -13.12
N GLY A 33 5.07 -10.26 -12.42
CA GLY A 33 3.98 -9.85 -11.54
C GLY A 33 3.88 -10.60 -10.21
N GLU A 34 4.74 -11.61 -9.98
CA GLU A 34 4.73 -12.37 -8.72
C GLU A 34 4.91 -11.46 -7.52
N GLU A 35 4.03 -11.61 -6.53
CA GLU A 35 4.13 -10.91 -5.25
C GLU A 35 4.53 -11.87 -4.15
N THR A 36 5.48 -11.44 -3.33
CA THR A 36 5.97 -12.19 -2.17
C THR A 36 6.15 -11.28 -0.97
N GLU A 37 5.99 -11.82 0.23
CA GLU A 37 6.34 -11.11 1.44
C GLU A 37 7.86 -10.93 1.54
N ASN A 38 8.30 -9.75 1.95
CA ASN A 38 9.69 -9.46 2.25
C ASN A 38 9.79 -8.49 3.43
N ARG A 39 10.44 -8.93 4.50
CA ARG A 39 10.67 -8.14 5.72
C ARG A 39 12.15 -7.90 5.98
N ASP A 40 13.00 -8.20 5.01
CA ASP A 40 14.44 -7.96 5.14
C ASP A 40 14.72 -6.46 5.21
N SER A 41 15.61 -6.07 6.13
CA SER A 41 16.05 -4.69 6.29
C SER A 41 17.57 -4.63 6.49
N PRO A 42 18.34 -4.23 5.50
CA PRO A 42 17.92 -3.80 4.15
C PRO A 42 17.47 -4.99 3.28
N ILE A 43 16.63 -4.72 2.29
CA ILE A 43 16.17 -5.74 1.32
C ILE A 43 17.33 -6.30 0.47
N CYS A 44 18.38 -5.51 0.26
CA CYS A 44 19.66 -5.93 -0.30
C CYS A 44 20.76 -4.97 0.17
N GLU A 45 22.01 -5.44 0.12
CA GLU A 45 23.15 -4.69 0.66
C GLU A 45 23.35 -3.33 -0.02
N SER A 46 23.12 -3.24 -1.34
CA SER A 46 23.28 -1.99 -2.09
C SER A 46 22.30 -0.88 -1.67
N LEU A 47 21.23 -1.24 -0.96
CA LEU A 47 20.23 -0.30 -0.44
C LEU A 47 20.41 0.00 1.05
N ARG A 48 21.46 -0.54 1.70
CA ARG A 48 21.77 -0.24 3.10
C ARG A 48 21.99 1.27 3.31
N GLY A 49 21.27 1.85 4.27
CA GLY A 49 21.37 3.27 4.59
C GLY A 49 20.81 4.21 3.52
N LYS A 50 20.11 3.69 2.50
CA LYS A 50 19.40 4.49 1.50
C LYS A 50 17.95 4.73 1.92
N GLY A 51 17.35 5.82 1.37
CA GLY A 51 15.95 6.15 1.60
C GLY A 51 15.67 7.10 2.75
N ALA A 52 16.63 7.36 3.64
CA ALA A 52 16.50 8.47 4.57
C ALA A 52 16.68 9.80 3.82
N PRO A 53 15.92 10.86 4.16
CA PRO A 53 16.17 12.19 3.64
C PRO A 53 17.56 12.66 4.07
N ASP A 54 18.48 12.71 3.13
CA ASP A 54 19.82 13.24 3.36
C ASP A 54 20.01 14.41 2.40
N PRO A 55 20.06 15.67 2.90
CA PRO A 55 20.23 16.86 2.08
C PRO A 55 21.57 16.88 1.34
N ASP A 56 22.57 16.14 1.83
CA ASP A 56 23.90 16.04 1.25
C ASP A 56 24.09 14.79 0.37
N ALA A 57 23.03 13.97 0.23
CA ALA A 57 23.07 12.76 -0.58
C ALA A 57 23.24 13.11 -2.05
N THR A 58 24.47 13.01 -2.55
CA THR A 58 24.70 12.86 -3.98
C THR A 58 24.04 11.56 -4.43
N SER A 59 23.04 11.65 -5.31
CA SER A 59 22.32 10.47 -5.81
C SER A 59 23.29 9.55 -6.56
N THR A 60 23.89 8.62 -5.84
CA THR A 60 24.71 7.57 -6.44
C THR A 60 23.77 6.59 -7.13
N ARG A 61 23.88 6.52 -8.45
CA ARG A 61 23.14 5.59 -9.27
C ARG A 61 23.57 4.18 -8.92
N ILE A 62 22.65 3.36 -8.41
CA ILE A 62 22.91 1.96 -8.09
C ILE A 62 22.78 1.14 -9.38
N PRO A 63 23.80 0.34 -9.76
CA PRO A 63 23.69 -0.56 -10.91
C PRO A 63 22.52 -1.53 -10.76
N THR A 64 21.79 -1.77 -11.86
CA THR A 64 20.57 -2.60 -11.84
C THR A 64 20.83 -4.05 -11.41
N GLU A 65 22.04 -4.56 -11.64
CA GLU A 65 22.47 -5.88 -11.20
C GLU A 65 22.51 -6.02 -9.69
N ASN A 66 22.70 -4.92 -8.96
CA ASN A 66 22.80 -4.89 -7.51
C ASN A 66 21.43 -4.64 -6.83
N LEU A 67 20.37 -4.45 -7.62
CA LEU A 67 19.00 -4.27 -7.10
C LEU A 67 18.33 -5.62 -6.85
N PRO A 68 17.30 -5.67 -5.97
CA PRO A 68 16.59 -6.91 -5.66
C PRO A 68 16.00 -7.58 -6.89
N LYS A 69 16.16 -8.89 -7.00
CA LYS A 69 15.70 -9.69 -8.13
C LYS A 69 14.66 -10.74 -7.71
N CYS A 70 13.72 -10.97 -8.59
CA CYS A 70 12.77 -12.05 -8.48
C CYS A 70 13.48 -13.42 -8.53
N LYS A 71 13.14 -14.30 -7.59
CA LYS A 71 13.74 -15.65 -7.53
C LYS A 71 13.30 -16.51 -8.71
N THR A 72 12.11 -16.27 -9.26
CA THR A 72 11.53 -17.08 -10.34
C THR A 72 12.05 -16.67 -11.73
N CYS A 73 12.11 -15.35 -12.03
CA CYS A 73 12.39 -14.90 -13.39
C CYS A 73 13.55 -13.89 -13.52
N GLN A 74 14.23 -13.59 -12.41
CA GLN A 74 15.33 -12.62 -12.32
C GLN A 74 14.93 -11.19 -12.74
N GLY A 75 13.63 -10.89 -12.85
CA GLY A 75 13.12 -9.54 -13.04
C GLY A 75 13.38 -8.67 -11.80
N LEU A 76 13.39 -7.36 -11.96
CA LEU A 76 13.53 -6.43 -10.84
C LEU A 76 12.34 -6.54 -9.90
N LEU A 77 12.59 -6.45 -8.60
CA LEU A 77 11.57 -6.30 -7.59
C LEU A 77 11.33 -4.83 -7.27
N ARG A 78 10.07 -4.49 -7.01
CA ARG A 78 9.66 -3.20 -6.43
C ARG A 78 8.76 -3.44 -5.22
N PRO A 79 8.59 -2.46 -4.31
CA PRO A 79 7.55 -2.56 -3.29
C PRO A 79 6.18 -2.78 -3.92
N ALA A 80 5.36 -3.66 -3.33
CA ALA A 80 3.98 -3.90 -3.77
C ALA A 80 3.05 -2.79 -3.25
N VAL A 81 3.39 -1.56 -3.61
CA VAL A 81 2.70 -0.32 -3.26
C VAL A 81 2.11 0.28 -4.53
N VAL A 82 0.89 0.80 -4.43
CA VAL A 82 0.25 1.56 -5.52
C VAL A 82 0.80 2.98 -5.50
N TRP A 83 1.47 3.38 -6.56
CA TRP A 83 1.99 4.73 -6.74
C TRP A 83 0.98 5.65 -7.42
N PHE A 84 1.17 6.95 -7.31
CA PHE A 84 0.34 7.91 -8.03
C PHE A 84 0.35 7.62 -9.53
N GLY A 85 -0.85 7.60 -10.13
CA GLY A 85 -1.05 7.23 -11.52
C GLY A 85 -1.24 5.73 -11.78
N GLU A 86 -1.09 4.88 -10.78
CA GLU A 86 -1.38 3.44 -10.88
C GLU A 86 -2.82 3.15 -10.40
N GLY A 87 -3.42 2.10 -10.97
CA GLY A 87 -4.72 1.60 -10.54
C GLY A 87 -4.63 0.77 -9.24
N LEU A 88 -5.70 0.77 -8.45
CA LEU A 88 -5.84 -0.12 -7.30
C LEU A 88 -6.03 -1.57 -7.74
N ASP A 89 -5.69 -2.52 -6.87
CA ASP A 89 -6.03 -3.93 -7.09
C ASP A 89 -7.56 -4.09 -7.08
N GLN A 90 -8.11 -4.60 -8.19
CA GLN A 90 -9.55 -4.73 -8.38
C GLN A 90 -10.20 -5.61 -7.30
N ARG A 91 -9.53 -6.67 -6.85
CA ARG A 91 -10.04 -7.56 -5.80
C ARG A 91 -10.19 -6.83 -4.47
N ILE A 92 -9.21 -5.98 -4.12
CA ILE A 92 -9.27 -5.17 -2.90
C ILE A 92 -10.36 -4.12 -3.02
N LEU A 93 -10.52 -3.52 -4.19
CA LEU A 93 -11.55 -2.52 -4.44
C LEU A 93 -12.96 -3.13 -4.38
N GLU A 94 -13.17 -4.29 -4.99
CA GLU A 94 -14.45 -5.03 -4.92
C GLU A 94 -14.82 -5.41 -3.47
N GLN A 95 -13.85 -5.91 -2.70
CA GLN A 95 -14.06 -6.19 -1.28
C GLN A 95 -14.38 -4.90 -0.49
N THR A 96 -13.70 -3.81 -0.81
CA THR A 96 -13.97 -2.50 -0.19
C THR A 96 -15.41 -2.05 -0.44
N TYR A 97 -15.90 -2.13 -1.67
CA TYR A 97 -17.27 -1.77 -1.98
C TYR A 97 -18.27 -2.69 -1.29
N LYS A 98 -18.00 -3.98 -1.19
CA LYS A 98 -18.85 -4.90 -0.45
C LYS A 98 -18.94 -4.52 1.04
N GLU A 99 -17.82 -4.25 1.70
CA GLU A 99 -17.83 -3.78 3.09
C GLU A 99 -18.58 -2.44 3.26
N MET A 100 -18.45 -1.55 2.27
CA MET A 100 -19.20 -0.29 2.26
C MET A 100 -20.71 -0.53 2.12
N GLU A 101 -21.14 -1.50 1.32
CA GLU A 101 -22.55 -1.85 1.15
C GLU A 101 -23.18 -2.48 2.39
N GLU A 102 -22.41 -3.25 3.15
CA GLU A 102 -22.87 -4.00 4.31
C GLU A 102 -22.72 -3.25 5.64
N CYS A 103 -22.00 -2.12 5.68
CA CYS A 103 -21.72 -1.42 6.94
C CYS A 103 -22.94 -0.67 7.49
N ASP A 104 -23.04 -0.62 8.82
CA ASP A 104 -24.06 0.10 9.59
C ASP A 104 -23.53 1.41 10.19
N LEU A 105 -22.21 1.59 10.20
CA LEU A 105 -21.51 2.76 10.72
C LEU A 105 -20.20 2.94 9.99
N CYS A 106 -19.83 4.16 9.66
CA CYS A 106 -18.51 4.51 9.10
C CYS A 106 -17.78 5.48 10.02
N LEU A 107 -16.56 5.13 10.40
CA LEU A 107 -15.64 6.04 11.08
C LEU A 107 -14.48 6.38 10.15
N ILE A 108 -14.20 7.67 10.00
CA ILE A 108 -13.06 8.20 9.25
C ILE A 108 -12.05 8.71 10.25
N VAL A 109 -10.84 8.19 10.21
CA VAL A 109 -9.79 8.55 11.16
C VAL A 109 -8.48 8.85 10.46
N GLY A 110 -7.92 10.03 10.69
CA GLY A 110 -6.56 10.38 10.29
C GLY A 110 -6.30 10.39 8.78
N THR A 111 -7.31 10.69 7.96
CA THR A 111 -7.15 10.81 6.49
C THR A 111 -7.49 12.22 6.02
N SER A 112 -6.85 12.64 4.92
CA SER A 112 -7.09 13.95 4.32
C SER A 112 -8.38 14.01 3.47
N SER A 113 -8.99 12.86 3.19
CA SER A 113 -10.19 12.73 2.32
C SER A 113 -10.07 13.40 0.94
N VAL A 114 -8.84 13.48 0.38
CA VAL A 114 -8.56 14.10 -0.92
C VAL A 114 -8.02 13.13 -1.97
N VAL A 115 -7.62 11.92 -1.58
CA VAL A 115 -7.06 10.91 -2.49
C VAL A 115 -8.16 10.00 -3.01
N TYR A 116 -8.35 9.99 -4.32
CA TYR A 116 -9.34 9.14 -4.97
C TYR A 116 -8.80 7.73 -5.25
N PRO A 117 -9.68 6.67 -5.22
CA PRO A 117 -11.14 6.72 -4.98
C PRO A 117 -11.52 6.79 -3.49
N ALA A 118 -10.61 6.66 -2.55
CA ALA A 118 -10.90 6.57 -1.10
C ALA A 118 -11.69 7.79 -0.58
N ALA A 119 -11.45 8.97 -1.12
CA ALA A 119 -12.17 10.20 -0.77
C ALA A 119 -13.69 10.12 -1.02
N MET A 120 -14.15 9.19 -1.88
CA MET A 120 -15.58 9.01 -2.19
C MET A 120 -16.26 7.98 -1.31
N PHE A 121 -15.56 7.20 -0.51
CA PHE A 121 -16.16 6.10 0.25
C PHE A 121 -17.14 6.60 1.31
N ALA A 122 -16.72 7.54 2.14
CA ALA A 122 -17.58 8.10 3.18
C ALA A 122 -18.80 8.85 2.61
N PRO A 123 -18.69 9.71 1.58
CA PRO A 123 -19.84 10.28 0.90
C PRO A 123 -20.83 9.23 0.39
N GLN A 124 -20.37 8.17 -0.28
CA GLN A 124 -21.23 7.10 -0.80
C GLN A 124 -21.95 6.33 0.32
N ILE A 125 -21.26 6.09 1.45
CA ILE A 125 -21.88 5.46 2.63
C ILE A 125 -22.96 6.37 3.23
N ALA A 126 -22.69 7.67 3.34
CA ALA A 126 -23.63 8.65 3.85
C ALA A 126 -24.89 8.79 2.97
N GLU A 127 -24.74 8.72 1.64
CA GLU A 127 -25.88 8.74 0.70
C GLU A 127 -26.86 7.58 0.93
N ARG A 128 -26.40 6.45 1.48
CA ARG A 128 -27.26 5.33 1.89
C ARG A 128 -27.97 5.55 3.23
N GLY A 129 -27.75 6.68 3.88
CA GLY A 129 -28.31 7.00 5.20
C GLY A 129 -27.56 6.33 6.36
N VAL A 130 -26.38 5.76 6.13
CA VAL A 130 -25.55 5.17 7.18
C VAL A 130 -24.83 6.29 7.94
N PRO A 131 -24.80 6.25 9.28
CA PRO A 131 -24.08 7.24 10.08
C PRO A 131 -22.58 7.25 9.72
N VAL A 132 -22.03 8.44 9.53
CA VAL A 132 -20.60 8.67 9.27
C VAL A 132 -20.07 9.66 10.30
N ALA A 133 -18.95 9.34 10.92
CA ALA A 133 -18.22 10.24 11.82
C ALA A 133 -16.76 10.37 11.37
N GLU A 134 -16.23 11.59 11.44
CA GLU A 134 -14.85 11.92 11.08
C GLU A 134 -14.12 12.52 12.28
N GLN A 135 -12.86 12.11 12.47
CA GLN A 135 -11.98 12.60 13.52
C GLN A 135 -10.62 12.98 12.93
#